data_9b00b99188c5d3fde69ced9d79ecf266
#
_entry.id   9b00b99188c5d3fde69ced9d79ecf266
#
_cell.length_a   1.000
_cell.length_b   1.000
_cell.length_c   1.000
_cell.angle_alpha   90.00
_cell.angle_beta   90.00
_cell.angle_gamma   90.00
#
_symmetry.space_group_name_H-M   'P 1'
#
loop_
_entity.id
_entity.type
_entity.pdbx_description
1 polymer ?
#
loop_
_entity_poly.entity_id
_entity_poly.type
_entity_poly.pdbx_seq_one_letter_code
_entity_poly.pdbx_strand_id
1 'polypeptide(L)'
;MGFDMSRGLALLFNVKEARVSRIISALRKYKFTLAAFLLPFTVRAIPEVIAGPYPIGWDIIAFYVPNTLDMAAGRMSIWGILGSGPLMYSFIVPIYVLTRINPILLFKVAGPVLFGVLCWSVFRLCEKKLGLSVRNAFLSVLFLALYFVSLRVAWDAYQAELGLTFFVLGLTVLGESGSVARSTAARSAFFLFAILANQLVAGLVVGTVILEMLRAKGWGSFGLALSRLAPVALFGLVVYATLQPSIGPGVSILGGSFAPLNVAYNTVFLVYAFGPLVPLAVIGLSLMTRSLFSSWIAVSAAGIVISTLPGQVFQDIGYRWVLLLSIPVLIAAAQGYQKLSARSGSLDGRRWLKAVRLGVPLVLLISAGMYSTIQAASVPYFSLFLGYVPSSLLQNSVPLSDSADVVQAMHWLEASMPSNSAVIMHEAFYGWARAYLSPDSKIINSLLRSPSSELNLVTSYGHVFTVWWVPGSGWFSPTFPTGASVSATFGDIAVYEYR
;
A
#
# COMPACT_ATOMS: atom_id res chain seq x y z
N MET A 1 42.21 6.60 -55.29
CA MET A 1 42.00 6.75 -53.84
C MET A 1 41.19 5.55 -53.36
N GLY A 2 41.86 4.49 -52.88
CA GLY A 2 41.19 3.31 -52.32
C GLY A 2 40.78 3.59 -50.87
N PHE A 3 39.51 3.70 -50.60
CA PHE A 3 38.97 3.76 -49.23
C PHE A 3 39.16 2.38 -48.60
N ASP A 4 40.00 2.32 -47.56
CA ASP A 4 40.31 1.09 -46.82
C ASP A 4 39.10 0.72 -45.93
N MET A 5 38.10 0.06 -46.55
CA MET A 5 36.85 -0.38 -45.91
C MET A 5 37.12 -1.36 -44.73
N SER A 6 38.29 -2.01 -44.69
CA SER A 6 38.68 -2.95 -43.66
C SER A 6 38.97 -2.24 -42.32
N ARG A 7 39.61 -1.05 -42.35
CA ARG A 7 39.85 -0.23 -41.18
C ARG A 7 38.57 0.37 -40.58
N GLY A 8 37.61 0.73 -41.37
CA GLY A 8 36.31 1.25 -40.90
C GLY A 8 35.48 0.19 -40.16
N LEU A 9 35.44 -1.02 -40.71
CA LEU A 9 34.76 -2.16 -40.05
C LEU A 9 35.46 -2.56 -38.75
N ALA A 10 36.78 -2.63 -38.69
CA ALA A 10 37.53 -2.95 -37.44
C ALA A 10 37.27 -1.90 -36.34
N LEU A 11 37.21 -0.63 -36.66
CA LEU A 11 36.86 0.44 -35.73
C LEU A 11 35.43 0.31 -35.18
N LEU A 12 34.46 -0.02 -36.05
CA LEU A 12 33.06 -0.25 -35.62
C LEU A 12 32.92 -1.47 -34.69
N PHE A 13 33.62 -2.56 -34.97
CA PHE A 13 33.64 -3.75 -34.12
C PHE A 13 34.29 -3.46 -32.76
N ASN A 14 35.41 -2.78 -32.69
CA ASN A 14 36.08 -2.40 -31.46
C ASN A 14 35.25 -1.45 -30.60
N VAL A 15 34.50 -0.52 -31.18
CA VAL A 15 33.58 0.37 -30.47
C VAL A 15 32.39 -0.42 -29.91
N LYS A 16 31.88 -1.40 -30.64
CA LYS A 16 30.77 -2.25 -30.21
C LYS A 16 31.18 -3.16 -29.05
N GLU A 17 32.37 -3.79 -29.13
CA GLU A 17 32.92 -4.62 -28.04
C GLU A 17 33.24 -3.80 -26.77
N ALA A 18 33.80 -2.60 -26.90
CA ALA A 18 34.06 -1.70 -25.80
C ALA A 18 32.76 -1.22 -25.12
N ARG A 19 31.66 -0.98 -25.87
CA ARG A 19 30.34 -0.68 -25.31
C ARG A 19 29.75 -1.87 -24.56
N VAL A 20 29.78 -3.07 -25.16
CA VAL A 20 29.27 -4.30 -24.52
C VAL A 20 30.05 -4.61 -23.24
N SER A 21 31.37 -4.51 -23.25
CA SER A 21 32.22 -4.70 -22.08
C SER A 21 31.89 -3.70 -20.93
N ARG A 22 31.67 -2.42 -21.27
CA ARG A 22 31.24 -1.39 -20.27
C ARG A 22 29.85 -1.71 -19.70
N ILE A 23 28.89 -2.13 -20.51
CA ILE A 23 27.56 -2.53 -20.08
C ILE A 23 27.65 -3.73 -19.13
N ILE A 24 28.41 -4.77 -19.49
CA ILE A 24 28.58 -5.96 -18.67
C ILE A 24 29.26 -5.62 -17.32
N SER A 25 30.29 -4.76 -17.34
CA SER A 25 30.95 -4.32 -16.10
C SER A 25 30.01 -3.49 -15.21
N ALA A 26 29.22 -2.61 -15.80
CA ALA A 26 28.19 -1.86 -15.09
C ALA A 26 27.10 -2.78 -14.52
N LEU A 27 26.60 -3.74 -15.29
CA LEU A 27 25.63 -4.74 -14.83
C LEU A 27 26.19 -5.58 -13.67
N ARG A 28 27.46 -6.00 -13.74
CA ARG A 28 28.12 -6.71 -12.64
C ARG A 28 28.22 -5.85 -11.38
N LYS A 29 28.50 -4.56 -11.53
CA LYS A 29 28.60 -3.61 -10.40
C LYS A 29 27.24 -3.35 -9.77
N TYR A 30 26.19 -3.19 -10.59
CA TYR A 30 24.87 -2.78 -10.12
C TYR A 30 23.85 -3.92 -10.03
N LYS A 31 24.24 -5.19 -10.24
CA LYS A 31 23.34 -6.34 -10.29
C LYS A 31 22.40 -6.45 -9.09
N PHE A 32 22.89 -6.22 -7.87
CA PHE A 32 22.07 -6.30 -6.66
C PHE A 32 21.14 -5.09 -6.54
N THR A 33 21.58 -3.92 -6.97
CA THR A 33 20.73 -2.70 -7.00
C THR A 33 19.58 -2.86 -7.98
N LEU A 34 19.85 -3.42 -9.16
CA LEU A 34 18.84 -3.71 -10.17
C LEU A 34 17.90 -4.83 -9.71
N ALA A 35 18.46 -5.90 -9.14
CA ALA A 35 17.67 -7.02 -8.61
C ALA A 35 16.77 -6.59 -7.43
N ALA A 36 17.23 -5.63 -6.61
CA ALA A 36 16.44 -5.06 -5.52
C ALA A 36 15.21 -4.28 -5.98
N PHE A 37 15.16 -3.86 -7.22
CA PHE A 37 13.97 -3.29 -7.86
C PHE A 37 13.20 -4.35 -8.65
N LEU A 38 13.87 -5.08 -9.57
CA LEU A 38 13.19 -5.95 -10.53
C LEU A 38 12.50 -7.16 -9.90
N LEU A 39 13.09 -7.76 -8.85
CA LEU A 39 12.49 -8.94 -8.22
C LEU A 39 11.15 -8.61 -7.53
N PRO A 40 11.06 -7.60 -6.64
CA PRO A 40 9.77 -7.21 -6.04
C PRO A 40 8.77 -6.72 -7.11
N PHE A 41 9.23 -5.95 -8.10
CA PHE A 41 8.41 -5.54 -9.24
C PHE A 41 7.78 -6.77 -9.92
N THR A 42 8.57 -7.80 -10.24
CA THR A 42 8.09 -9.01 -10.91
C THR A 42 7.10 -9.77 -10.02
N VAL A 43 7.41 -9.96 -8.73
CA VAL A 43 6.52 -10.65 -7.78
C VAL A 43 5.16 -9.94 -7.72
N ARG A 44 5.14 -8.61 -7.66
CA ARG A 44 3.90 -7.83 -7.61
C ARG A 44 3.19 -7.77 -8.97
N ALA A 45 3.91 -7.86 -10.09
CA ALA A 45 3.32 -7.85 -11.42
C ALA A 45 2.56 -9.15 -11.76
N ILE A 46 2.94 -10.29 -11.19
CA ILE A 46 2.31 -11.59 -11.49
C ILE A 46 0.79 -11.55 -11.27
N PRO A 47 0.24 -11.18 -10.09
CA PRO A 47 -1.21 -11.13 -9.88
C PRO A 47 -1.90 -10.10 -10.79
N GLU A 48 -1.24 -8.99 -11.17
CA GLU A 48 -1.80 -8.02 -12.12
C GLU A 48 -1.98 -8.60 -13.51
N VAL A 49 -1.02 -9.40 -13.96
CA VAL A 49 -1.10 -10.09 -15.26
C VAL A 49 -2.22 -11.13 -15.24
N ILE A 50 -2.33 -11.90 -14.15
CA ILE A 50 -3.33 -12.93 -13.99
C ILE A 50 -4.76 -12.34 -13.95
N ALA A 51 -4.95 -11.19 -13.32
CA ALA A 51 -6.23 -10.50 -13.24
C ALA A 51 -6.73 -9.93 -14.59
N GLY A 52 -5.89 -9.94 -15.65
CA GLY A 52 -6.29 -9.44 -16.97
C GLY A 52 -6.64 -7.94 -16.93
N PRO A 53 -7.80 -7.50 -17.47
CA PRO A 53 -8.16 -6.09 -17.54
C PRO A 53 -8.70 -5.53 -16.20
N TYR A 54 -9.03 -6.39 -15.23
CA TYR A 54 -9.68 -5.99 -13.99
C TYR A 54 -8.68 -5.59 -12.90
N PRO A 55 -9.07 -4.67 -12.00
CA PRO A 55 -8.23 -4.27 -10.89
C PRO A 55 -8.13 -5.39 -9.84
N ILE A 56 -6.98 -5.49 -9.20
CA ILE A 56 -6.81 -6.24 -7.96
C ILE A 56 -6.59 -5.25 -6.82
N GLY A 57 -7.17 -5.55 -5.66
CA GLY A 57 -7.11 -4.69 -4.49
C GLY A 57 -8.36 -3.84 -4.32
N TRP A 58 -8.85 -3.81 -3.07
CA TRP A 58 -10.04 -3.05 -2.70
C TRP A 58 -9.87 -1.55 -2.97
N ASP A 59 -8.76 -0.98 -2.50
CA ASP A 59 -8.53 0.47 -2.56
C ASP A 59 -8.42 1.00 -4.00
N ILE A 60 -8.05 0.14 -4.96
CA ILE A 60 -7.92 0.53 -6.36
C ILE A 60 -9.26 1.00 -6.91
N ILE A 61 -10.28 0.16 -6.79
CA ILE A 61 -11.60 0.46 -7.33
C ILE A 61 -12.45 1.30 -6.37
N ALA A 62 -12.26 1.16 -5.05
CA ALA A 62 -13.03 1.93 -4.08
C ALA A 62 -12.64 3.41 -4.02
N PHE A 63 -11.33 3.71 -4.17
CA PHE A 63 -10.80 5.06 -3.95
C PHE A 63 -9.95 5.58 -5.11
N TYR A 64 -8.95 4.82 -5.59
CA TYR A 64 -7.92 5.39 -6.46
C TYR A 64 -8.46 5.73 -7.85
N VAL A 65 -9.20 4.83 -8.46
CA VAL A 65 -9.79 5.05 -9.79
C VAL A 65 -10.84 6.16 -9.73
N PRO A 66 -11.87 6.12 -8.86
CA PRO A 66 -12.86 7.17 -8.77
C PRO A 66 -12.27 8.54 -8.43
N ASN A 67 -11.35 8.61 -7.47
CA ASN A 67 -10.72 9.89 -7.10
C ASN A 67 -9.87 10.46 -8.25
N THR A 68 -9.22 9.61 -9.06
CA THR A 68 -8.51 10.06 -10.27
C THR A 68 -9.47 10.70 -11.27
N LEU A 69 -10.63 10.09 -11.49
CA LEU A 69 -11.67 10.63 -12.38
C LEU A 69 -12.26 11.92 -11.84
N ASP A 70 -12.55 11.98 -10.54
CA ASP A 70 -13.10 13.18 -9.89
C ASP A 70 -12.13 14.35 -9.89
N MET A 71 -10.84 14.09 -9.61
CA MET A 71 -9.80 15.12 -9.68
C MET A 71 -9.59 15.61 -11.12
N ALA A 72 -9.54 14.70 -12.09
CA ALA A 72 -9.38 15.07 -13.50
C ALA A 72 -10.55 15.90 -14.03
N ALA A 73 -11.75 15.69 -13.49
CA ALA A 73 -12.96 16.44 -13.83
C ALA A 73 -13.13 17.72 -12.97
N GLY A 74 -12.23 18.01 -12.03
CA GLY A 74 -12.33 19.18 -11.16
C GLY A 74 -13.46 19.11 -10.12
N ARG A 75 -13.99 17.93 -9.83
CA ARG A 75 -15.11 17.74 -8.89
C ARG A 75 -14.68 17.66 -7.41
N MET A 76 -13.40 17.42 -7.16
CA MET A 76 -12.90 17.28 -5.79
C MET A 76 -12.47 18.63 -5.22
N SER A 77 -12.92 18.96 -4.01
CA SER A 77 -12.49 20.17 -3.30
C SER A 77 -11.01 20.10 -2.92
N ILE A 78 -10.38 21.24 -2.69
CA ILE A 78 -8.96 21.32 -2.25
C ILE A 78 -8.73 20.53 -0.95
N TRP A 79 -9.68 20.56 -0.01
CA TRP A 79 -9.61 19.78 1.23
C TRP A 79 -9.74 18.28 1.00
N GLY A 80 -10.64 17.89 0.08
CA GLY A 80 -10.74 16.49 -0.37
C GLY A 80 -9.45 16.01 -1.01
N ILE A 81 -8.80 16.83 -1.84
CA ILE A 81 -7.51 16.52 -2.45
C ILE A 81 -6.43 16.35 -1.37
N LEU A 82 -6.30 17.30 -0.43
CA LEU A 82 -5.30 17.20 0.66
C LEU A 82 -5.53 16.01 1.56
N GLY A 83 -6.79 15.69 1.88
CA GLY A 83 -7.17 14.55 2.72
C GLY A 83 -7.01 13.20 2.03
N SER A 84 -6.94 13.15 0.70
CA SER A 84 -6.89 11.90 -0.07
C SER A 84 -5.49 11.35 -0.35
N GLY A 85 -4.42 11.95 0.18
CA GLY A 85 -3.04 11.59 -0.16
C GLY A 85 -2.62 12.09 -1.55
N PRO A 86 -2.51 13.40 -1.74
CA PRO A 86 -2.45 14.05 -3.05
C PRO A 86 -1.23 13.69 -3.88
N LEU A 87 -0.13 13.26 -3.26
CA LEU A 87 1.13 13.03 -3.99
C LEU A 87 0.98 11.97 -5.08
N MET A 88 0.27 10.88 -4.82
CA MET A 88 0.06 9.83 -5.84
C MET A 88 -0.75 10.37 -7.02
N TYR A 89 -1.80 11.13 -6.74
CA TYR A 89 -2.65 11.72 -7.78
C TYR A 89 -1.93 12.78 -8.58
N SER A 90 -0.94 13.50 -8.01
CA SER A 90 -0.12 14.47 -8.74
C SER A 90 0.69 13.84 -9.87
N PHE A 91 0.93 12.54 -9.84
CA PHE A 91 1.53 11.78 -10.94
C PHE A 91 0.47 11.15 -11.86
N ILE A 92 -0.53 10.51 -11.29
CA ILE A 92 -1.50 9.70 -12.06
C ILE A 92 -2.46 10.59 -12.85
N VAL A 93 -3.01 11.66 -12.26
CA VAL A 93 -3.99 12.52 -12.92
C VAL A 93 -3.44 13.20 -14.18
N PRO A 94 -2.23 13.80 -14.18
CA PRO A 94 -1.65 14.35 -15.42
C PRO A 94 -1.46 13.29 -16.51
N ILE A 95 -0.99 12.09 -16.16
CA ILE A 95 -0.83 11.00 -17.12
C ILE A 95 -2.20 10.63 -17.72
N TYR A 96 -3.22 10.45 -16.87
CA TYR A 96 -4.58 10.16 -17.33
C TYR A 96 -5.13 11.26 -18.27
N VAL A 97 -5.01 12.53 -17.87
CA VAL A 97 -5.52 13.65 -18.67
C VAL A 97 -4.85 13.75 -20.02
N LEU A 98 -3.52 13.55 -20.07
CA LEU A 98 -2.73 13.65 -21.30
C LEU A 98 -2.90 12.45 -22.24
N THR A 99 -2.97 11.24 -21.69
CA THR A 99 -2.95 10.01 -22.47
C THR A 99 -4.32 9.38 -22.68
N ARG A 100 -5.30 9.71 -21.83
CA ARG A 100 -6.63 9.07 -21.77
C ARG A 100 -6.59 7.55 -21.55
N ILE A 101 -5.47 7.03 -21.08
CA ILE A 101 -5.33 5.62 -20.72
C ILE A 101 -6.27 5.33 -19.54
N ASN A 102 -6.99 4.20 -19.59
CA ASN A 102 -7.87 3.77 -18.53
C ASN A 102 -7.13 3.81 -17.16
N PRO A 103 -7.67 4.52 -16.14
CA PRO A 103 -7.01 4.67 -14.86
C PRO A 103 -6.77 3.32 -14.15
N ILE A 104 -7.61 2.30 -14.37
CA ILE A 104 -7.35 0.93 -13.87
C ILE A 104 -5.99 0.44 -14.37
N LEU A 105 -5.71 0.59 -15.67
CA LEU A 105 -4.43 0.16 -16.27
C LEU A 105 -3.25 0.95 -15.70
N LEU A 106 -3.43 2.25 -15.44
CA LEU A 106 -2.38 3.07 -14.81
C LEU A 106 -2.02 2.53 -13.42
N PHE A 107 -3.01 2.18 -12.61
CA PHE A 107 -2.75 1.61 -11.28
C PHE A 107 -2.19 0.19 -11.34
N LYS A 108 -2.57 -0.63 -12.32
CA LYS A 108 -1.99 -1.96 -12.55
C LYS A 108 -0.48 -1.90 -12.84
N VAL A 109 -0.02 -0.82 -13.47
CA VAL A 109 1.42 -0.58 -13.71
C VAL A 109 2.07 0.08 -12.49
N ALA A 110 1.36 1.01 -11.85
CA ALA A 110 1.90 1.75 -10.70
C ALA A 110 2.23 0.84 -9.51
N GLY A 111 1.38 -0.15 -9.18
CA GLY A 111 1.60 -1.05 -8.05
C GLY A 111 2.95 -1.77 -8.10
N PRO A 112 3.26 -2.54 -9.15
CA PRO A 112 4.57 -3.19 -9.30
C PRO A 112 5.74 -2.20 -9.26
N VAL A 113 5.61 -1.03 -9.88
CA VAL A 113 6.65 0.01 -9.87
C VAL A 113 6.88 0.52 -8.44
N LEU A 114 5.82 0.86 -7.72
CA LEU A 114 5.91 1.36 -6.34
C LEU A 114 6.59 0.35 -5.42
N PHE A 115 6.20 -0.92 -5.49
CA PHE A 115 6.81 -1.97 -4.68
C PHE A 115 8.28 -2.18 -5.02
N GLY A 116 8.64 -2.16 -6.30
CA GLY A 116 10.03 -2.20 -6.75
C GLY A 116 10.85 -1.04 -6.20
N VAL A 117 10.32 0.20 -6.25
CA VAL A 117 11.00 1.40 -5.75
C VAL A 117 11.09 1.40 -4.22
N LEU A 118 10.06 0.94 -3.50
CA LEU A 118 10.10 0.77 -2.05
C LEU A 118 11.22 -0.19 -1.65
N CYS A 119 11.25 -1.38 -2.24
CA CYS A 119 12.28 -2.38 -1.94
C CYS A 119 13.70 -1.90 -2.29
N TRP A 120 13.85 -1.18 -3.41
CA TRP A 120 15.10 -0.53 -3.76
C TRP A 120 15.51 0.54 -2.73
N SER A 121 14.59 1.35 -2.24
CA SER A 121 14.87 2.35 -1.20
C SER A 121 15.32 1.69 0.11
N VAL A 122 14.70 0.56 0.49
CA VAL A 122 15.12 -0.25 1.64
C VAL A 122 16.50 -0.85 1.44
N PHE A 123 16.83 -1.34 0.23
CA PHE A 123 18.17 -1.78 -0.11
C PHE A 123 19.20 -0.66 0.14
N ARG A 124 18.92 0.56 -0.33
CA ARG A 124 19.79 1.72 -0.13
C ARG A 124 19.94 2.10 1.35
N LEU A 125 18.85 2.05 2.12
CA LEU A 125 18.88 2.25 3.57
C LEU A 125 19.80 1.24 4.25
N CYS A 126 19.65 -0.04 3.92
CA CYS A 126 20.46 -1.12 4.47
C CYS A 126 21.94 -0.96 4.14
N GLU A 127 22.28 -0.66 2.88
CA GLU A 127 23.65 -0.47 2.41
C GLU A 127 24.29 0.79 3.04
N LYS A 128 23.62 1.94 2.90
CA LYS A 128 24.22 3.24 3.21
C LYS A 128 24.13 3.61 4.67
N LYS A 129 23.04 3.26 5.33
CA LYS A 129 22.75 3.72 6.69
C LYS A 129 23.03 2.68 7.74
N LEU A 130 22.67 1.42 7.47
CA LEU A 130 22.97 0.33 8.38
C LEU A 130 24.37 -0.24 8.19
N GLY A 131 25.05 0.13 7.10
CA GLY A 131 26.40 -0.36 6.79
C GLY A 131 26.43 -1.85 6.49
N LEU A 132 25.32 -2.41 6.01
CA LEU A 132 25.27 -3.82 5.64
C LEU A 132 26.01 -4.06 4.34
N SER A 133 26.63 -5.23 4.20
CA SER A 133 27.18 -5.64 2.91
C SER A 133 26.08 -5.70 1.87
N VAL A 134 26.41 -5.50 0.60
CA VAL A 134 25.47 -5.54 -0.53
C VAL A 134 24.63 -6.83 -0.53
N ARG A 135 25.23 -7.98 -0.17
CA ARG A 135 24.51 -9.27 -0.08
C ARG A 135 23.49 -9.28 1.06
N ASN A 136 23.85 -8.73 2.21
CA ASN A 136 22.96 -8.68 3.38
C ASN A 136 21.85 -7.66 3.19
N ALA A 137 22.13 -6.53 2.54
CA ALA A 137 21.11 -5.56 2.13
C ALA A 137 20.12 -6.21 1.14
N PHE A 138 20.61 -6.98 0.17
CA PHE A 138 19.74 -7.72 -0.76
C PHE A 138 18.96 -8.84 -0.08
N LEU A 139 19.50 -9.52 0.93
CA LEU A 139 18.75 -10.48 1.74
C LEU A 139 17.56 -9.82 2.45
N SER A 140 17.73 -8.60 2.96
CA SER A 140 16.60 -7.84 3.54
C SER A 140 15.52 -7.54 2.50
N VAL A 141 15.91 -7.26 1.25
CA VAL A 141 14.95 -7.11 0.14
C VAL A 141 14.23 -8.42 -0.18
N LEU A 142 14.91 -9.56 -0.14
CA LEU A 142 14.27 -10.87 -0.36
C LEU A 142 13.19 -11.13 0.69
N PHE A 143 13.46 -10.85 1.97
CA PHE A 143 12.46 -10.96 3.02
C PHE A 143 11.27 -10.05 2.74
N LEU A 144 11.52 -8.79 2.38
CA LEU A 144 10.47 -7.83 2.07
C LEU A 144 9.66 -8.23 0.81
N ALA A 145 10.34 -8.67 -0.24
CA ALA A 145 9.68 -9.01 -1.51
C ALA A 145 8.86 -10.29 -1.48
N LEU A 146 9.17 -11.22 -0.56
CA LEU A 146 8.59 -12.56 -0.56
C LEU A 146 7.71 -12.86 0.64
N TYR A 147 7.71 -12.01 1.69
CA TYR A 147 6.93 -12.26 2.89
C TYR A 147 5.53 -11.67 2.78
N PHE A 148 4.51 -12.43 3.20
CA PHE A 148 3.09 -12.11 2.95
C PHE A 148 2.64 -10.76 3.54
N VAL A 149 3.21 -10.30 4.67
CA VAL A 149 2.79 -9.03 5.28
C VAL A 149 3.18 -7.84 4.43
N SER A 150 4.39 -7.81 3.89
CA SER A 150 4.83 -6.76 2.96
C SER A 150 4.11 -6.87 1.62
N LEU A 151 3.84 -8.09 1.15
CA LEU A 151 3.03 -8.32 -0.05
C LEU A 151 1.59 -7.83 0.15
N ARG A 152 1.04 -7.88 1.40
CA ARG A 152 -0.26 -7.27 1.70
C ARG A 152 -0.23 -5.74 1.61
N VAL A 153 0.88 -5.10 2.01
CA VAL A 153 1.06 -3.65 1.78
C VAL A 153 1.09 -3.35 0.29
N ALA A 154 1.84 -4.16 -0.49
CA ALA A 154 1.97 -4.00 -1.93
C ALA A 154 0.68 -4.28 -2.71
N TRP A 155 -0.32 -4.93 -2.11
CA TRP A 155 -1.54 -5.34 -2.81
C TRP A 155 -2.37 -4.16 -3.29
N ASP A 156 -2.68 -3.22 -2.40
CA ASP A 156 -3.51 -2.05 -2.70
C ASP A 156 -3.19 -0.79 -1.87
N ALA A 157 -2.22 -0.85 -0.97
CA ALA A 157 -1.86 0.31 -0.16
C ALA A 157 -0.82 1.23 -0.85
N TYR A 158 -1.06 1.59 -2.12
CA TYR A 158 -0.09 2.32 -2.97
C TYR A 158 0.35 3.67 -2.41
N GLN A 159 -0.55 4.39 -1.76
CA GLN A 159 -0.20 5.64 -1.08
C GLN A 159 0.75 5.39 0.09
N ALA A 160 0.53 4.30 0.85
CA ALA A 160 1.43 3.92 1.94
C ALA A 160 2.81 3.48 1.40
N GLU A 161 2.86 2.74 0.28
CA GLU A 161 4.12 2.37 -0.37
C GLU A 161 4.91 3.59 -0.84
N LEU A 162 4.22 4.55 -1.49
CA LEU A 162 4.82 5.79 -1.93
C LEU A 162 5.34 6.61 -0.73
N GLY A 163 4.53 6.72 0.31
CA GLY A 163 4.90 7.40 1.55
C GLY A 163 6.10 6.73 2.24
N LEU A 164 6.08 5.41 2.41
CA LEU A 164 7.18 4.63 2.97
C LEU A 164 8.46 4.77 2.13
N THR A 165 8.34 4.80 0.81
CA THR A 165 9.49 5.03 -0.09
C THR A 165 10.18 6.35 0.25
N PHE A 166 9.42 7.44 0.31
CA PHE A 166 9.97 8.76 0.64
C PHE A 166 10.46 8.83 2.09
N PHE A 167 9.76 8.22 3.03
CA PHE A 167 10.22 8.10 4.41
C PHE A 167 11.59 7.41 4.49
N VAL A 168 11.75 6.24 3.86
CA VAL A 168 12.99 5.47 3.82
C VAL A 168 14.12 6.25 3.14
N LEU A 169 13.83 6.95 2.04
CA LEU A 169 14.80 7.82 1.37
C LEU A 169 15.24 8.97 2.28
N GLY A 170 14.30 9.61 2.98
CA GLY A 170 14.59 10.65 3.97
C GLY A 170 15.49 10.14 5.10
N LEU A 171 15.26 8.92 5.57
CA LEU A 171 16.12 8.25 6.53
C LEU A 171 17.51 7.92 5.96
N THR A 172 17.62 7.61 4.68
CA THR A 172 18.88 7.24 4.02
C THR A 172 19.81 8.45 3.88
N VAL A 173 19.27 9.64 3.59
CA VAL A 173 20.06 10.90 3.43
C VAL A 173 20.61 11.41 4.76
N LEU A 174 20.11 10.93 5.91
CA LEU A 174 20.61 11.30 7.23
C LEU A 174 22.13 10.99 7.39
N GLY A 175 22.97 12.06 7.48
CA GLY A 175 24.40 11.94 7.79
C GLY A 175 25.30 11.56 6.60
N GLU A 176 24.87 11.81 5.37
CA GLU A 176 25.81 11.83 4.23
C GLU A 176 26.83 12.96 4.38
N SER A 177 28.06 12.71 3.96
CA SER A 177 29.20 13.64 4.00
C SER A 177 29.05 14.79 2.99
N GLY A 178 28.06 15.63 3.18
CA GLY A 178 27.79 16.84 2.42
C GLY A 178 27.58 18.05 3.33
N SER A 179 27.28 19.22 2.78
CA SER A 179 26.88 20.33 3.64
C SER A 179 25.64 19.93 4.44
N VAL A 180 25.68 20.15 5.76
CA VAL A 180 24.57 19.85 6.69
C VAL A 180 23.25 20.45 6.19
N ALA A 181 23.29 21.64 5.62
CA ALA A 181 22.13 22.31 5.05
C ALA A 181 21.50 21.54 3.89
N ARG A 182 22.31 20.99 2.95
CA ARG A 182 21.79 20.24 1.79
C ARG A 182 21.16 18.91 2.22
N SER A 183 21.81 18.16 3.12
CA SER A 183 21.26 16.89 3.63
C SER A 183 19.98 17.11 4.43
N THR A 184 19.89 18.21 5.18
CA THR A 184 18.71 18.59 5.95
C THR A 184 17.54 19.00 5.04
N ALA A 185 17.80 19.81 3.99
CA ALA A 185 16.78 20.19 3.02
C ALA A 185 16.23 18.98 2.24
N ALA A 186 17.12 18.09 1.76
CA ALA A 186 16.72 16.87 1.07
C ALA A 186 15.87 15.96 1.95
N ARG A 187 16.26 15.76 3.22
CA ARG A 187 15.49 14.99 4.19
C ARG A 187 14.10 15.58 4.41
N SER A 188 14.03 16.90 4.62
CA SER A 188 12.75 17.59 4.81
C SER A 188 11.85 17.43 3.59
N ALA A 189 12.38 17.57 2.38
CA ALA A 189 11.63 17.37 1.15
C ALA A 189 11.06 15.94 1.07
N PHE A 190 11.87 14.93 1.35
CA PHE A 190 11.40 13.54 1.37
C PHE A 190 10.32 13.31 2.44
N PHE A 191 10.46 13.88 3.63
CA PHE A 191 9.46 13.76 4.68
C PHE A 191 8.15 14.49 4.31
N LEU A 192 8.23 15.66 3.67
CA LEU A 192 7.04 16.38 3.17
C LEU A 192 6.32 15.55 2.09
N PHE A 193 7.05 14.92 1.17
CA PHE A 193 6.45 14.00 0.19
C PHE A 193 5.84 12.76 0.85
N ALA A 194 6.48 12.20 1.87
CA ALA A 194 5.91 11.08 2.62
C ALA A 194 4.56 11.44 3.28
N ILE A 195 4.46 12.65 3.85
CA ILE A 195 3.23 13.18 4.47
C ILE A 195 2.13 13.35 3.42
N LEU A 196 2.46 13.95 2.27
CA LEU A 196 1.51 14.16 1.18
C LEU A 196 1.09 12.86 0.49
N ALA A 197 1.85 11.79 0.66
CA ALA A 197 1.51 10.50 0.08
C ALA A 197 0.47 9.72 0.91
N ASN A 198 0.63 9.70 2.25
CA ASN A 198 -0.23 8.87 3.11
C ASN A 198 -0.26 9.39 4.55
N GLN A 199 -1.44 9.48 5.12
CA GLN A 199 -1.69 10.02 6.46
C GLN A 199 -1.05 9.18 7.60
N LEU A 200 -1.04 7.85 7.47
CA LEU A 200 -0.41 6.98 8.48
C LEU A 200 1.10 7.09 8.44
N VAL A 201 1.67 7.14 7.24
CA VAL A 201 3.10 7.39 7.06
C VAL A 201 3.45 8.81 7.53
N ALA A 202 2.55 9.78 7.38
CA ALA A 202 2.70 11.11 7.96
C ALA A 202 2.84 11.05 9.50
N GLY A 203 2.00 10.26 10.17
CA GLY A 203 2.13 9.98 11.60
C GLY A 203 3.48 9.37 11.97
N LEU A 204 3.97 8.42 11.15
CA LEU A 204 5.29 7.81 11.33
C LEU A 204 6.43 8.84 11.18
N VAL A 205 6.37 9.72 10.18
CA VAL A 205 7.33 10.82 9.96
C VAL A 205 7.35 11.75 11.18
N VAL A 206 6.17 12.21 11.61
CA VAL A 206 6.03 13.17 12.72
C VAL A 206 6.51 12.55 14.03
N GLY A 207 6.11 11.33 14.34
CA GLY A 207 6.59 10.62 15.52
C GLY A 207 8.12 10.45 15.50
N THR A 208 8.71 10.13 14.35
CA THR A 208 10.17 10.04 14.20
C THR A 208 10.84 11.38 14.40
N VAL A 209 10.31 12.47 13.83
CA VAL A 209 10.83 13.83 14.01
C VAL A 209 10.75 14.26 15.47
N ILE A 210 9.64 14.01 16.16
CA ILE A 210 9.47 14.32 17.59
C ILE A 210 10.50 13.55 18.43
N LEU A 211 10.67 12.25 18.20
CA LEU A 211 11.68 11.46 18.92
C LEU A 211 13.11 11.94 18.67
N GLU A 212 13.42 12.37 17.44
CA GLU A 212 14.70 13.01 17.14
C GLU A 212 14.87 14.34 17.90
N MET A 213 13.81 15.16 17.97
CA MET A 213 13.83 16.42 18.72
C MET A 213 14.06 16.18 20.22
N LEU A 214 13.39 15.21 20.80
CA LEU A 214 13.54 14.83 22.22
C LEU A 214 14.95 14.32 22.56
N ARG A 215 15.60 13.65 21.61
CA ARG A 215 16.99 13.14 21.78
C ARG A 215 18.06 14.20 21.54
N ALA A 216 17.75 15.25 20.78
CA ALA A 216 18.70 16.30 20.47
C ALA A 216 18.86 17.26 21.66
N LYS A 217 20.10 17.39 22.15
CA LYS A 217 20.46 18.41 23.13
C LYS A 217 20.58 19.79 22.45
N GLY A 218 19.52 20.57 22.48
CA GLY A 218 19.49 21.92 21.94
C GLY A 218 18.92 22.06 20.52
N TRP A 219 18.35 23.21 20.25
CA TRP A 219 17.86 23.62 18.94
C TRP A 219 19.07 24.23 18.18
N GLY A 220 19.66 23.47 17.28
CA GLY A 220 20.68 23.98 16.37
C GLY A 220 20.17 25.18 15.54
N SER A 221 20.85 25.58 14.50
CA SER A 221 20.52 26.73 13.64
C SER A 221 19.02 26.79 13.26
N PHE A 222 18.48 27.99 12.99
CA PHE A 222 17.10 28.24 12.55
C PHE A 222 16.66 27.34 11.39
N GLY A 223 17.53 27.08 10.41
CA GLY A 223 17.24 26.16 9.31
C GLY A 223 16.95 24.73 9.75
N LEU A 224 17.67 24.23 10.79
CA LEU A 224 17.44 22.90 11.35
C LEU A 224 16.10 22.83 12.11
N ALA A 225 15.75 23.87 12.84
CA ALA A 225 14.45 23.98 13.51
C ALA A 225 13.31 24.02 12.49
N LEU A 226 13.42 24.83 11.45
CA LEU A 226 12.41 24.93 10.38
C LEU A 226 12.23 23.58 9.66
N SER A 227 13.32 22.87 9.35
CA SER A 227 13.25 21.56 8.70
C SER A 227 12.60 20.46 9.56
N ARG A 228 12.56 20.63 10.88
CA ARG A 228 11.86 19.75 11.82
C ARG A 228 10.40 20.14 12.00
N LEU A 229 10.10 21.45 11.99
CA LEU A 229 8.74 21.97 12.17
C LEU A 229 7.88 21.84 10.91
N ALA A 230 8.45 22.01 9.71
CA ALA A 230 7.71 21.94 8.45
C ALA A 230 6.93 20.60 8.28
N PRO A 231 7.51 19.42 8.52
CA PRO A 231 6.77 18.18 8.50
C PRO A 231 5.60 18.14 9.51
N VAL A 232 5.80 18.68 10.72
CA VAL A 232 4.75 18.73 11.76
C VAL A 232 3.61 19.64 11.34
N ALA A 233 3.92 20.82 10.80
CA ALA A 233 2.91 21.76 10.33
C ALA A 233 2.10 21.20 9.15
N LEU A 234 2.77 20.57 8.17
CA LEU A 234 2.08 19.96 7.05
C LEU A 234 1.21 18.77 7.51
N PHE A 235 1.66 17.97 8.48
CA PHE A 235 0.85 16.92 9.07
C PHE A 235 -0.42 17.48 9.70
N GLY A 236 -0.31 18.56 10.50
CA GLY A 236 -1.47 19.23 11.09
C GLY A 236 -2.48 19.66 10.03
N LEU A 237 -2.00 20.22 8.90
CA LEU A 237 -2.86 20.62 7.78
C LEU A 237 -3.56 19.41 7.12
N VAL A 238 -2.83 18.30 6.88
CA VAL A 238 -3.39 17.08 6.30
C VAL A 238 -4.43 16.45 7.23
N VAL A 239 -4.16 16.39 8.54
CA VAL A 239 -5.12 15.90 9.55
C VAL A 239 -6.37 16.78 9.54
N TYR A 240 -6.21 18.11 9.56
CA TYR A 240 -7.32 19.05 9.48
C TYR A 240 -8.15 18.81 8.21
N ALA A 241 -7.51 18.67 7.05
CA ALA A 241 -8.18 18.41 5.77
C ALA A 241 -8.96 17.09 5.79
N THR A 242 -8.42 16.05 6.45
CA THR A 242 -9.08 14.75 6.57
C THR A 242 -10.32 14.81 7.48
N LEU A 243 -10.24 15.58 8.56
CA LEU A 243 -11.32 15.70 9.53
C LEU A 243 -12.40 16.70 9.10
N GLN A 244 -12.09 17.59 8.16
CA GLN A 244 -12.97 18.66 7.72
C GLN A 244 -14.40 18.20 7.31
N PRO A 245 -14.59 17.10 6.57
CA PRO A 245 -15.91 16.57 6.28
C PRO A 245 -16.64 16.01 7.51
N SER A 246 -15.90 15.66 8.55
CA SER A 246 -16.39 15.01 9.78
C SER A 246 -16.64 16.01 10.92
N ILE A 247 -16.21 17.27 10.78
CA ILE A 247 -16.41 18.32 11.79
C ILE A 247 -17.83 18.91 11.62
N GLY A 248 -18.83 18.03 11.54
CA GLY A 248 -20.21 18.43 11.75
C GLY A 248 -20.51 18.55 13.25
N PRO A 249 -21.56 19.33 13.65
CA PRO A 249 -21.98 19.39 15.04
C PRO A 249 -22.37 17.97 15.51
N GLY A 250 -21.52 17.36 16.33
CA GLY A 250 -21.77 16.04 16.92
C GLY A 250 -20.69 14.99 16.77
N VAL A 251 -19.61 15.24 16.02
CA VAL A 251 -18.49 14.30 15.95
C VAL A 251 -17.52 14.51 17.11
N SER A 252 -17.60 13.64 18.10
CA SER A 252 -16.62 13.56 19.18
C SER A 252 -15.37 12.82 18.73
N ILE A 253 -14.25 13.53 18.59
CA ILE A 253 -12.94 12.91 18.32
C ILE A 253 -12.52 11.97 19.47
N LEU A 254 -13.01 12.22 20.68
CA LEU A 254 -12.70 11.49 21.92
C LEU A 254 -13.92 10.75 22.50
N GLY A 255 -15.04 10.72 21.81
CA GLY A 255 -16.27 10.07 22.26
C GLY A 255 -16.35 8.63 21.78
N GLY A 256 -16.21 7.68 22.68
CA GLY A 256 -16.38 6.26 22.42
C GLY A 256 -15.96 5.44 23.61
N SER A 257 -16.47 4.21 23.73
CA SER A 257 -16.00 3.24 24.72
C SER A 257 -14.68 2.62 24.26
N PHE A 258 -13.81 2.29 25.20
CA PHE A 258 -12.65 1.42 24.94
C PHE A 258 -13.10 0.15 24.19
N ALA A 259 -12.45 -0.17 23.09
CA ALA A 259 -12.79 -1.31 22.26
C ALA A 259 -11.86 -2.51 22.56
N PRO A 260 -12.16 -3.36 23.53
CA PRO A 260 -11.33 -4.51 23.90
C PRO A 260 -11.18 -5.49 22.74
N LEU A 261 -12.16 -5.52 21.82
CA LEU A 261 -12.12 -6.32 20.61
C LEU A 261 -10.98 -5.88 19.68
N ASN A 262 -10.71 -4.57 19.58
CA ASN A 262 -9.60 -4.07 18.76
C ASN A 262 -8.23 -4.46 19.33
N VAL A 263 -8.10 -4.56 20.66
CA VAL A 263 -6.89 -5.10 21.29
C VAL A 263 -6.67 -6.55 20.87
N ALA A 264 -7.73 -7.37 20.94
CA ALA A 264 -7.66 -8.76 20.52
C ALA A 264 -7.31 -8.87 19.03
N TYR A 265 -7.97 -8.13 18.14
CA TYR A 265 -7.68 -8.11 16.70
C TYR A 265 -6.24 -7.71 16.40
N ASN A 266 -5.78 -6.61 16.98
CA ASN A 266 -4.42 -6.12 16.74
C ASN A 266 -3.38 -7.10 17.29
N THR A 267 -3.63 -7.72 18.45
CA THR A 267 -2.72 -8.70 19.05
C THR A 267 -2.66 -9.98 18.21
N VAL A 268 -3.80 -10.53 17.83
CA VAL A 268 -3.86 -11.74 16.99
C VAL A 268 -3.21 -11.48 15.64
N PHE A 269 -3.48 -10.32 15.03
CA PHE A 269 -2.88 -9.97 13.76
C PHE A 269 -1.36 -9.76 13.88
N LEU A 270 -0.88 -9.14 14.94
CA LEU A 270 0.56 -8.96 15.20
C LEU A 270 1.28 -10.30 15.37
N VAL A 271 0.70 -11.21 16.16
CA VAL A 271 1.23 -12.56 16.34
C VAL A 271 1.22 -13.35 15.03
N TYR A 272 0.13 -13.29 14.28
CA TYR A 272 0.03 -13.92 12.98
C TYR A 272 1.04 -13.35 11.98
N ALA A 273 1.13 -12.03 11.91
CA ALA A 273 2.01 -11.32 10.98
C ALA A 273 3.48 -11.59 11.23
N PHE A 274 3.91 -11.64 12.49
CA PHE A 274 5.33 -11.67 12.83
C PHE A 274 5.76 -12.86 13.69
N GLY A 275 4.83 -13.59 14.30
CA GLY A 275 5.15 -14.69 15.22
C GLY A 275 6.23 -15.63 14.70
N PRO A 276 6.15 -16.14 13.46
CA PRO A 276 7.17 -17.00 12.88
C PRO A 276 8.55 -16.35 12.72
N LEU A 277 8.60 -15.01 12.62
CA LEU A 277 9.82 -14.24 12.43
C LEU A 277 10.40 -13.64 13.71
N VAL A 278 9.62 -13.59 14.80
CA VAL A 278 10.06 -12.97 16.07
C VAL A 278 11.42 -13.48 16.54
N PRO A 279 11.71 -14.81 16.57
CA PRO A 279 13.03 -15.29 17.01
C PRO A 279 14.17 -14.73 16.15
N LEU A 280 13.97 -14.67 14.83
CA LEU A 280 14.95 -14.10 13.90
C LEU A 280 15.08 -12.60 14.09
N ALA A 281 13.96 -11.89 14.20
CA ALA A 281 13.95 -10.44 14.38
C ALA A 281 14.64 -10.01 15.68
N VAL A 282 14.41 -10.70 16.79
CA VAL A 282 15.07 -10.43 18.07
C VAL A 282 16.60 -10.60 17.96
N ILE A 283 17.06 -11.68 17.30
CA ILE A 283 18.49 -11.90 17.05
C ILE A 283 19.05 -10.77 16.17
N GLY A 284 18.31 -10.36 15.15
CA GLY A 284 18.71 -9.29 14.24
C GLY A 284 18.71 -7.91 14.89
N LEU A 285 17.72 -7.59 15.71
CA LEU A 285 17.63 -6.32 16.43
C LEU A 285 18.84 -6.10 17.35
N SER A 286 19.35 -7.15 18.00
CA SER A 286 20.57 -7.07 18.82
C SER A 286 21.81 -6.65 18.04
N LEU A 287 21.79 -6.80 16.71
CA LEU A 287 22.88 -6.36 15.82
C LEU A 287 22.64 -4.94 15.26
N MET A 288 21.41 -4.42 15.42
CA MET A 288 20.95 -3.18 14.83
C MET A 288 20.69 -2.12 15.92
N THR A 289 21.67 -1.86 16.77
CA THR A 289 21.57 -0.95 17.96
C THR A 289 21.31 0.52 17.61
N ARG A 290 20.84 0.85 16.41
CA ARG A 290 20.71 2.23 15.94
C ARG A 290 19.37 2.84 16.31
N SER A 291 19.42 4.07 16.79
CA SER A 291 18.27 4.90 17.23
C SER A 291 17.12 4.99 16.21
N LEU A 292 17.44 4.92 14.91
CA LEU A 292 16.49 5.05 13.82
C LEU A 292 15.43 3.95 13.79
N PHE A 293 15.85 2.68 13.90
CA PHE A 293 14.93 1.53 13.94
C PHE A 293 14.10 1.52 15.22
N SER A 294 14.71 1.86 16.34
CA SER A 294 13.98 1.96 17.60
C SER A 294 12.91 3.05 17.55
N SER A 295 13.14 4.15 16.86
CA SER A 295 12.13 5.19 16.64
C SER A 295 10.98 4.70 15.77
N TRP A 296 11.27 4.04 14.65
CA TRP A 296 10.23 3.47 13.79
C TRP A 296 9.36 2.46 14.53
N ILE A 297 9.99 1.49 15.21
CA ILE A 297 9.27 0.47 15.99
C ILE A 297 8.44 1.14 17.10
N ALA A 298 9.01 2.10 17.84
CA ALA A 298 8.31 2.79 18.93
C ALA A 298 7.09 3.58 18.42
N VAL A 299 7.21 4.31 17.31
CA VAL A 299 6.10 5.06 16.71
C VAL A 299 5.02 4.12 16.19
N SER A 300 5.39 3.04 15.51
CA SER A 300 4.42 2.05 15.03
C SER A 300 3.72 1.34 16.20
N ALA A 301 4.43 0.97 17.25
CA ALA A 301 3.85 0.39 18.46
C ALA A 301 2.91 1.38 19.16
N ALA A 302 3.29 2.65 19.28
CA ALA A 302 2.41 3.70 19.80
C ALA A 302 1.14 3.85 18.96
N GLY A 303 1.25 3.79 17.61
CA GLY A 303 0.10 3.81 16.71
C GLY A 303 -0.85 2.63 16.93
N ILE A 304 -0.33 1.41 17.13
CA ILE A 304 -1.13 0.23 17.49
C ILE A 304 -1.86 0.46 18.82
N VAL A 305 -1.18 0.98 19.83
CA VAL A 305 -1.79 1.26 21.15
C VAL A 305 -2.85 2.35 21.05
N ILE A 306 -2.57 3.46 20.34
CA ILE A 306 -3.51 4.56 20.15
C ILE A 306 -4.80 4.07 19.47
N SER A 307 -4.72 3.13 18.55
CA SER A 307 -5.88 2.56 17.88
C SER A 307 -6.82 1.75 18.78
N THR A 308 -6.38 1.43 20.00
CA THR A 308 -7.22 0.77 21.02
C THR A 308 -7.93 1.75 21.93
N LEU A 309 -7.56 3.04 21.89
CA LEU A 309 -8.19 4.08 22.70
C LEU A 309 -9.60 4.42 22.19
N PRO A 310 -10.47 4.98 23.05
CA PRO A 310 -11.78 5.44 22.66
C PRO A 310 -11.69 6.49 21.55
N GLY A 311 -12.47 6.33 20.49
CA GLY A 311 -12.55 7.29 19.39
C GLY A 311 -12.72 6.58 18.04
N GLN A 312 -13.77 6.91 17.28
CA GLN A 312 -14.06 6.26 15.99
C GLN A 312 -12.92 6.45 14.98
N VAL A 313 -12.19 7.57 15.04
CA VAL A 313 -11.10 7.90 14.12
C VAL A 313 -9.92 6.93 14.25
N PHE A 314 -9.75 6.28 15.40
CA PHE A 314 -8.56 5.45 15.66
C PHE A 314 -8.83 3.94 15.59
N GLN A 315 -10.10 3.51 15.69
CA GLN A 315 -10.43 2.10 15.88
C GLN A 315 -10.11 1.23 14.67
N ASP A 316 -10.27 1.74 13.46
CA ASP A 316 -10.12 0.95 12.22
C ASP A 316 -8.72 0.96 11.62
N ILE A 317 -7.75 1.64 12.25
CA ILE A 317 -6.40 1.82 11.69
C ILE A 317 -5.31 0.98 12.36
N GLY A 318 -5.64 0.27 13.44
CA GLY A 318 -4.63 -0.47 14.23
C GLY A 318 -3.84 -1.48 13.43
N TYR A 319 -4.50 -2.28 12.62
CA TYR A 319 -3.84 -3.25 11.74
C TYR A 319 -2.90 -2.59 10.71
N ARG A 320 -3.22 -1.38 10.27
CA ARG A 320 -2.37 -0.64 9.31
C ARG A 320 -1.03 -0.25 9.94
N TRP A 321 -1.00 0.07 11.23
CA TRP A 321 0.24 0.28 11.98
C TRP A 321 1.08 -1.00 12.09
N VAL A 322 0.43 -2.16 12.22
CA VAL A 322 1.12 -3.47 12.15
C VAL A 322 1.76 -3.67 10.78
N LEU A 323 1.07 -3.28 9.69
CA LEU A 323 1.64 -3.34 8.34
C LEU A 323 2.86 -2.42 8.19
N LEU A 324 2.83 -1.20 8.74
CA LEU A 324 3.99 -0.28 8.72
C LEU A 324 5.19 -0.81 9.49
N LEU A 325 4.97 -1.66 10.50
CA LEU A 325 6.01 -2.32 11.27
C LEU A 325 6.74 -3.42 10.45
N SER A 326 6.17 -3.86 9.33
CA SER A 326 6.73 -4.97 8.53
C SER A 326 8.17 -4.72 8.08
N ILE A 327 8.49 -3.52 7.60
CA ILE A 327 9.82 -3.22 7.06
C ILE A 327 10.93 -3.40 8.11
N PRO A 328 10.89 -2.73 9.28
CA PRO A 328 11.94 -2.89 10.28
C PRO A 328 12.03 -4.33 10.83
N VAL A 329 10.89 -5.01 11.00
CA VAL A 329 10.88 -6.41 11.47
C VAL A 329 11.50 -7.35 10.44
N LEU A 330 11.18 -7.20 9.16
CA LEU A 330 11.73 -8.05 8.09
C LEU A 330 13.22 -7.81 7.88
N ILE A 331 13.69 -6.57 7.96
CA ILE A 331 15.13 -6.27 7.92
C ILE A 331 15.83 -6.95 9.10
N ALA A 332 15.30 -6.82 10.31
CA ALA A 332 15.86 -7.47 11.49
C ALA A 332 15.85 -9.00 11.36
N ALA A 333 14.74 -9.59 10.89
CA ALA A 333 14.64 -11.03 10.68
C ALA A 333 15.66 -11.54 9.64
N ALA A 334 15.88 -10.80 8.55
CA ALA A 334 16.91 -11.12 7.56
C ALA A 334 18.32 -11.13 8.14
N GLN A 335 18.65 -10.17 9.00
CA GLN A 335 19.95 -10.13 9.69
C GLN A 335 20.10 -11.27 10.71
N GLY A 336 19.04 -11.57 11.45
CA GLY A 336 19.01 -12.73 12.35
C GLY A 336 19.20 -14.06 11.61
N TYR A 337 18.50 -14.23 10.50
CA TYR A 337 18.67 -15.41 9.63
C TYR A 337 20.12 -15.53 9.12
N GLN A 338 20.71 -14.44 8.64
CA GLN A 338 22.08 -14.42 8.18
C GLN A 338 23.06 -14.86 9.28
N LYS A 339 22.91 -14.33 10.50
CA LYS A 339 23.75 -14.69 11.65
C LYS A 339 23.64 -16.19 12.00
N LEU A 340 22.42 -16.73 12.00
CA LEU A 340 22.20 -18.16 12.26
C LEU A 340 22.76 -19.04 11.13
N SER A 341 22.54 -18.64 9.88
CA SER A 341 23.04 -19.37 8.71
C SER A 341 24.56 -19.43 8.65
N ALA A 342 25.24 -18.34 9.01
CA ALA A 342 26.71 -18.31 9.11
C ALA A 342 27.25 -19.27 10.19
N ARG A 343 26.58 -19.38 11.33
CA ARG A 343 26.93 -20.30 12.41
C ARG A 343 26.69 -21.77 12.07
N SER A 344 25.75 -22.07 11.20
CA SER A 344 25.44 -23.45 10.83
C SER A 344 26.56 -24.16 10.07
N GLY A 345 27.46 -23.42 9.42
CA GLY A 345 28.64 -23.97 8.73
C GLY A 345 29.79 -24.42 9.65
N SER A 346 29.81 -23.93 10.91
CA SER A 346 30.87 -24.21 11.87
C SER A 346 30.52 -25.22 12.98
N LEU A 347 29.26 -25.60 13.09
CA LEU A 347 28.73 -26.47 14.14
C LEU A 347 28.19 -27.76 13.51
N ASP A 348 29.09 -28.76 13.36
CA ASP A 348 28.70 -30.13 13.04
C ASP A 348 27.68 -30.64 14.07
N GLY A 349 26.45 -30.88 13.63
CA GLY A 349 25.47 -31.63 14.41
C GLY A 349 24.17 -30.94 14.84
N ARG A 350 24.01 -29.62 14.77
CA ARG A 350 22.75 -28.98 15.21
C ARG A 350 21.67 -29.00 14.10
N ARG A 351 20.84 -30.04 14.11
CA ARG A 351 19.75 -30.26 13.13
C ARG A 351 18.80 -29.06 12.99
N TRP A 352 18.51 -28.34 14.07
CA TRP A 352 17.62 -27.17 14.05
C TRP A 352 18.19 -26.01 13.23
N LEU A 353 19.53 -25.80 13.21
CA LEU A 353 20.14 -24.75 12.38
C LEU A 353 20.01 -25.06 10.88
N LYS A 354 20.12 -26.35 10.51
CA LYS A 354 19.88 -26.80 9.15
C LYS A 354 18.39 -26.60 8.78
N ALA A 355 17.47 -26.91 9.70
CA ALA A 355 16.05 -26.66 9.51
C ALA A 355 15.72 -25.18 9.31
N VAL A 356 16.31 -24.26 10.09
CA VAL A 356 16.14 -22.81 9.87
C VAL A 356 16.69 -22.36 8.53
N ARG A 357 17.88 -22.87 8.14
CA ARG A 357 18.52 -22.50 6.87
C ARG A 357 17.69 -22.90 5.65
N LEU A 358 16.99 -24.03 5.70
CA LEU A 358 16.14 -24.51 4.60
C LEU A 358 14.68 -24.03 4.75
N GLY A 359 14.17 -23.99 5.97
CA GLY A 359 12.78 -23.67 6.26
C GLY A 359 12.42 -22.22 5.96
N VAL A 360 13.29 -21.28 6.30
CA VAL A 360 13.01 -19.85 6.07
C VAL A 360 12.84 -19.51 4.58
N PRO A 361 13.76 -19.88 3.67
CA PRO A 361 13.54 -19.68 2.24
C PRO A 361 12.27 -20.37 1.72
N LEU A 362 11.97 -21.58 2.20
CA LEU A 362 10.76 -22.30 1.82
C LEU A 362 9.49 -21.53 2.25
N VAL A 363 9.45 -21.02 3.48
CA VAL A 363 8.33 -20.19 3.97
C VAL A 363 8.18 -18.93 3.12
N LEU A 364 9.26 -18.26 2.76
CA LEU A 364 9.22 -17.07 1.90
C LEU A 364 8.70 -17.42 0.49
N LEU A 365 9.13 -18.52 -0.09
CA LEU A 365 8.66 -18.97 -1.41
C LEU A 365 7.20 -19.40 -1.39
N ILE A 366 6.75 -20.12 -0.35
CA ILE A 366 5.33 -20.48 -0.17
C ILE A 366 4.51 -19.20 -0.01
N SER A 367 4.96 -18.24 0.79
CA SER A 367 4.28 -16.95 0.99
C SER A 367 4.10 -16.20 -0.34
N ALA A 368 5.16 -16.07 -1.14
CA ALA A 368 5.09 -15.43 -2.45
C ALA A 368 4.23 -16.23 -3.45
N GLY A 369 4.30 -17.57 -3.42
CA GLY A 369 3.46 -18.43 -4.23
C GLY A 369 1.98 -18.26 -3.91
N MET A 370 1.62 -18.30 -2.64
CA MET A 370 0.23 -18.05 -2.19
C MET A 370 -0.26 -16.68 -2.64
N TYR A 371 0.56 -15.63 -2.48
CA TYR A 371 0.24 -14.30 -2.95
C TYR A 371 -0.06 -14.26 -4.45
N SER A 372 0.71 -14.98 -5.24
CA SER A 372 0.56 -15.02 -6.70
C SER A 372 -0.64 -15.83 -7.17
N THR A 373 -1.08 -16.84 -6.38
CA THR A 373 -2.13 -17.78 -6.78
C THR A 373 -3.51 -17.47 -6.20
N ILE A 374 -3.60 -16.66 -5.13
CA ILE A 374 -4.89 -16.24 -4.53
C ILE A 374 -5.51 -15.15 -5.42
N GLN A 375 -6.13 -15.57 -6.51
CA GLN A 375 -6.66 -14.70 -7.55
C GLN A 375 -8.13 -14.35 -7.37
N ALA A 376 -8.88 -15.31 -6.90
CA ALA A 376 -10.34 -15.27 -7.02
C ALA A 376 -11.02 -14.78 -5.74
N ALA A 377 -10.28 -14.64 -4.64
CA ALA A 377 -10.91 -14.44 -3.37
C ALA A 377 -11.17 -12.98 -3.07
N SER A 378 -12.43 -12.62 -2.91
CA SER A 378 -12.85 -11.49 -2.10
C SER A 378 -12.50 -11.71 -0.63
N VAL A 379 -12.04 -12.89 -0.29
CA VAL A 379 -11.67 -13.33 1.05
C VAL A 379 -10.35 -12.69 1.44
N PRO A 380 -10.16 -12.29 2.71
CA PRO A 380 -8.89 -11.77 3.20
C PRO A 380 -7.75 -12.72 2.89
N TYR A 381 -6.61 -12.17 2.49
CA TYR A 381 -5.36 -12.92 2.31
C TYR A 381 -4.98 -13.79 3.53
N PHE A 382 -5.57 -13.48 4.67
CA PHE A 382 -5.38 -14.14 5.96
C PHE A 382 -6.59 -14.99 6.38
N SER A 383 -7.15 -15.75 5.46
CA SER A 383 -8.39 -16.53 5.63
C SER A 383 -8.44 -17.42 6.88
N LEU A 384 -7.30 -17.88 7.38
CA LEU A 384 -7.20 -18.67 8.62
C LEU A 384 -7.69 -17.93 9.88
N PHE A 385 -7.78 -16.60 9.83
CA PHE A 385 -8.12 -15.74 10.96
C PHE A 385 -9.29 -14.78 10.66
N LEU A 386 -10.20 -15.18 9.80
CA LEU A 386 -11.33 -14.36 9.34
C LEU A 386 -12.11 -13.68 10.47
N GLY A 387 -12.28 -14.36 11.61
CA GLY A 387 -12.97 -13.78 12.76
C GLY A 387 -12.18 -12.68 13.50
N TYR A 388 -10.89 -12.51 13.19
CA TYR A 388 -9.99 -11.58 13.87
C TYR A 388 -9.33 -10.58 12.93
N VAL A 389 -9.58 -10.70 11.63
CA VAL A 389 -9.00 -9.81 10.62
C VAL A 389 -10.06 -8.80 10.18
N PRO A 390 -9.79 -7.50 10.26
CA PRO A 390 -10.73 -6.48 9.83
C PRO A 390 -11.14 -6.66 8.36
N SER A 391 -12.40 -6.38 8.05
CA SER A 391 -12.94 -6.46 6.68
C SER A 391 -12.17 -5.60 5.67
N SER A 392 -11.57 -4.51 6.14
CA SER A 392 -10.68 -3.65 5.34
C SER A 392 -9.38 -4.31 4.86
N LEU A 393 -9.09 -5.54 5.29
CA LEU A 393 -8.01 -6.37 4.74
C LEU A 393 -8.46 -7.30 3.61
N LEU A 394 -9.69 -7.15 3.13
CA LEU A 394 -10.16 -7.86 1.94
C LEU A 394 -9.27 -7.54 0.73
N GLN A 395 -8.98 -8.56 -0.05
CA GLN A 395 -8.12 -8.41 -1.23
C GLN A 395 -8.81 -7.65 -2.34
N ASN A 396 -10.09 -7.97 -2.60
CA ASN A 396 -10.90 -7.34 -3.63
C ASN A 396 -12.30 -7.03 -3.08
N SER A 397 -12.96 -6.05 -3.66
CA SER A 397 -14.34 -5.72 -3.32
C SER A 397 -15.31 -6.79 -3.82
N VAL A 398 -15.01 -7.38 -4.98
CA VAL A 398 -15.74 -8.53 -5.56
C VAL A 398 -14.74 -9.59 -6.00
N PRO A 399 -15.11 -10.89 -6.08
CA PRO A 399 -14.28 -11.91 -6.69
C PRO A 399 -13.84 -11.51 -8.10
N LEU A 400 -12.64 -11.89 -8.52
CA LEU A 400 -12.17 -11.62 -9.87
C LEU A 400 -13.05 -12.28 -10.94
N SER A 401 -13.64 -13.44 -10.63
CA SER A 401 -14.64 -14.11 -11.47
C SER A 401 -15.82 -13.21 -11.81
N ASP A 402 -16.27 -12.41 -10.84
CA ASP A 402 -17.49 -11.61 -10.94
C ASP A 402 -17.21 -10.21 -11.53
N SER A 403 -15.94 -9.85 -11.70
CA SER A 403 -15.56 -8.49 -12.15
C SER A 403 -16.12 -8.14 -13.52
N ALA A 404 -16.18 -9.12 -14.44
CA ALA A 404 -16.78 -8.95 -15.76
C ALA A 404 -18.28 -8.65 -15.67
N ASP A 405 -18.99 -9.39 -14.83
CA ASP A 405 -20.43 -9.29 -14.64
C ASP A 405 -20.80 -7.97 -13.95
N VAL A 406 -19.99 -7.51 -12.99
CA VAL A 406 -20.12 -6.19 -12.37
C VAL A 406 -19.99 -5.08 -13.42
N VAL A 407 -18.99 -5.15 -14.30
CA VAL A 407 -18.81 -4.15 -15.35
C VAL A 407 -20.00 -4.15 -16.32
N GLN A 408 -20.51 -5.32 -16.70
CA GLN A 408 -21.70 -5.42 -17.54
C GLN A 408 -22.94 -4.82 -16.84
N ALA A 409 -23.13 -5.10 -15.54
CA ALA A 409 -24.21 -4.53 -14.75
C ALA A 409 -24.12 -3.00 -14.68
N MET A 410 -22.92 -2.43 -14.50
CA MET A 410 -22.72 -0.97 -14.52
C MET A 410 -23.03 -0.36 -15.88
N HIS A 411 -22.57 -0.97 -16.97
CA HIS A 411 -22.90 -0.51 -18.32
C HIS A 411 -24.40 -0.60 -18.63
N TRP A 412 -25.07 -1.65 -18.16
CA TRP A 412 -26.51 -1.75 -18.29
C TRP A 412 -27.24 -0.64 -17.51
N LEU A 413 -26.83 -0.36 -16.29
CA LEU A 413 -27.37 0.74 -15.50
C LEU A 413 -27.18 2.07 -16.23
N GLU A 414 -25.98 2.39 -16.69
CA GLU A 414 -25.69 3.64 -17.41
C GLU A 414 -26.59 3.81 -18.66
N ALA A 415 -26.84 2.72 -19.38
CA ALA A 415 -27.66 2.75 -20.60
C ALA A 415 -29.17 2.72 -20.34
N SER A 416 -29.62 2.16 -19.23
CA SER A 416 -31.04 1.82 -19.02
C SER A 416 -31.72 2.64 -17.93
N MET A 417 -30.96 3.36 -17.09
CA MET A 417 -31.55 4.18 -16.02
C MET A 417 -32.36 5.35 -16.59
N PRO A 418 -33.61 5.52 -16.17
CA PRO A 418 -34.37 6.74 -16.44
C PRO A 418 -33.73 7.99 -15.83
N SER A 419 -34.02 9.17 -16.37
CA SER A 419 -33.44 10.45 -15.93
C SER A 419 -33.71 10.81 -14.46
N ASN A 420 -34.80 10.28 -13.87
CA ASN A 420 -35.16 10.50 -12.46
C ASN A 420 -34.81 9.24 -11.62
N SER A 421 -33.58 8.77 -11.70
CA SER A 421 -33.13 7.59 -10.98
C SER A 421 -32.08 7.92 -9.95
N ALA A 422 -32.02 7.09 -8.89
CA ALA A 422 -30.91 7.04 -7.94
C ALA A 422 -30.37 5.61 -7.81
N VAL A 423 -29.13 5.50 -7.39
CA VAL A 423 -28.47 4.22 -7.18
C VAL A 423 -27.97 4.16 -5.74
N ILE A 424 -28.33 3.12 -5.00
CA ILE A 424 -27.81 2.85 -3.66
C ILE A 424 -26.85 1.66 -3.76
N MET A 425 -25.59 1.86 -3.44
CA MET A 425 -24.56 0.83 -3.56
C MET A 425 -23.97 0.47 -2.21
N HIS A 426 -23.88 -0.82 -1.95
CA HIS A 426 -23.01 -1.32 -0.89
C HIS A 426 -21.54 -0.99 -1.20
N GLU A 427 -20.70 -0.86 -0.18
CA GLU A 427 -19.28 -0.48 -0.33
C GLU A 427 -18.53 -1.36 -1.32
N ALA A 428 -18.88 -2.65 -1.45
CA ALA A 428 -18.28 -3.56 -2.42
C ALA A 428 -18.46 -3.12 -3.88
N PHE A 429 -19.58 -2.46 -4.20
CA PHE A 429 -19.95 -2.02 -5.55
C PHE A 429 -19.85 -0.51 -5.76
N TYR A 430 -19.76 0.26 -4.67
CA TYR A 430 -19.77 1.73 -4.72
C TYR A 430 -18.66 2.32 -5.59
N GLY A 431 -17.45 1.79 -5.46
CA GLY A 431 -16.32 2.22 -6.28
C GLY A 431 -16.50 1.90 -7.76
N TRP A 432 -17.07 0.75 -8.08
CA TRP A 432 -17.43 0.38 -9.45
C TRP A 432 -18.46 1.33 -10.04
N ALA A 433 -19.51 1.67 -9.28
CA ALA A 433 -20.50 2.64 -9.74
C ALA A 433 -19.87 4.00 -10.02
N ARG A 434 -19.02 4.52 -9.14
CA ARG A 434 -18.28 5.78 -9.37
C ARG A 434 -17.32 5.75 -10.55
N ALA A 435 -16.83 4.58 -10.91
CA ALA A 435 -15.89 4.43 -12.02
C ALA A 435 -16.59 4.32 -13.40
N TYR A 436 -17.82 3.82 -13.43
CA TYR A 436 -18.49 3.45 -14.67
C TYR A 436 -19.80 4.22 -14.95
N LEU A 437 -20.47 4.74 -13.92
CA LEU A 437 -21.68 5.53 -14.12
C LEU A 437 -21.35 7.00 -14.37
N SER A 438 -22.25 7.70 -15.04
CA SER A 438 -22.16 9.13 -15.28
C SER A 438 -21.92 9.90 -13.97
N PRO A 439 -21.07 10.91 -13.98
CA PRO A 439 -20.87 11.79 -12.83
C PRO A 439 -22.14 12.46 -12.30
N ASP A 440 -23.14 12.62 -13.15
CA ASP A 440 -24.42 13.24 -12.82
C ASP A 440 -25.40 12.25 -12.14
N SER A 441 -25.06 10.96 -12.14
CA SER A 441 -25.86 9.93 -11.48
C SER A 441 -25.84 10.12 -9.97
N LYS A 442 -27.02 10.08 -9.34
CA LYS A 442 -27.14 10.11 -7.88
C LYS A 442 -26.72 8.76 -7.30
N ILE A 443 -25.51 8.66 -6.77
CA ILE A 443 -24.98 7.45 -6.17
C ILE A 443 -24.85 7.64 -4.65
N ILE A 444 -25.47 6.75 -3.87
CA ILE A 444 -25.42 6.73 -2.40
C ILE A 444 -24.64 5.49 -1.96
N ASN A 445 -23.72 5.67 -1.03
CA ASN A 445 -23.00 4.57 -0.39
C ASN A 445 -23.74 4.13 0.88
N SER A 446 -24.21 2.89 0.92
CA SER A 446 -24.80 2.30 2.13
C SER A 446 -23.73 1.76 3.10
N LEU A 447 -22.46 2.01 2.82
CA LEU A 447 -21.34 1.42 3.56
C LEU A 447 -21.42 -0.12 3.53
N LEU A 448 -21.20 -0.76 4.68
CA LEU A 448 -21.35 -2.21 4.85
C LEU A 448 -22.76 -2.64 5.26
N ARG A 449 -23.76 -1.77 5.07
CA ARG A 449 -25.16 -2.05 5.39
C ARG A 449 -25.91 -2.50 4.14
N SER A 450 -27.10 -3.09 4.35
CA SER A 450 -28.00 -3.35 3.23
C SER A 450 -28.37 -2.05 2.50
N PRO A 451 -28.36 -2.02 1.15
CA PRO A 451 -28.84 -0.87 0.39
C PRO A 451 -30.26 -0.42 0.81
N SER A 452 -31.10 -1.36 1.23
CA SER A 452 -32.47 -1.07 1.71
C SER A 452 -32.51 -0.11 2.91
N SER A 453 -31.44 -0.02 3.71
CA SER A 453 -31.36 0.87 4.87
C SER A 453 -31.31 2.36 4.52
N GLU A 454 -30.96 2.69 3.29
CA GLU A 454 -30.75 4.06 2.82
C GLU A 454 -31.86 4.56 1.88
N LEU A 455 -32.96 3.81 1.74
CA LEU A 455 -34.09 4.17 0.86
C LEU A 455 -34.72 5.52 1.20
N ASN A 456 -34.69 5.90 2.48
CA ASN A 456 -35.19 7.19 2.93
C ASN A 456 -34.44 8.39 2.32
N LEU A 457 -33.21 8.21 1.86
CA LEU A 457 -32.39 9.26 1.24
C LEU A 457 -32.74 9.51 -0.23
N VAL A 458 -33.55 8.67 -0.82
CA VAL A 458 -33.86 8.68 -2.26
C VAL A 458 -35.39 8.72 -2.56
N THR A 459 -36.19 9.07 -1.60
CA THR A 459 -37.68 9.13 -1.72
C THR A 459 -38.18 10.10 -2.80
N SER A 460 -37.36 11.05 -3.25
CA SER A 460 -37.68 12.00 -4.32
C SER A 460 -37.44 11.43 -5.73
N TYR A 461 -36.84 10.26 -5.87
CA TYR A 461 -36.53 9.63 -7.15
C TYR A 461 -37.63 8.63 -7.53
N GLY A 462 -37.97 8.59 -8.81
CA GLY A 462 -39.00 7.67 -9.33
C GLY A 462 -38.52 6.23 -9.45
N HIS A 463 -37.22 6.05 -9.62
CA HIS A 463 -36.57 4.74 -9.76
C HIS A 463 -35.33 4.66 -8.88
N VAL A 464 -35.19 3.57 -8.12
CA VAL A 464 -34.05 3.35 -7.23
C VAL A 464 -33.46 1.99 -7.52
N PHE A 465 -32.19 1.97 -7.93
CA PHE A 465 -31.48 0.76 -8.31
C PHE A 465 -30.38 0.41 -7.30
N THR A 466 -30.00 -0.87 -7.28
CA THR A 466 -28.79 -1.37 -6.62
C THR A 466 -28.21 -2.54 -7.42
N VAL A 467 -26.92 -2.80 -7.24
CA VAL A 467 -26.26 -3.98 -7.78
C VAL A 467 -25.91 -4.92 -6.64
N TRP A 468 -26.17 -6.21 -6.81
CA TRP A 468 -25.91 -7.23 -5.83
C TRP A 468 -25.68 -8.59 -6.48
N TRP A 469 -25.16 -9.53 -5.71
CA TRP A 469 -25.11 -10.92 -6.14
C TRP A 469 -26.50 -11.53 -6.24
N VAL A 470 -26.67 -12.49 -7.14
CA VAL A 470 -27.85 -13.33 -7.16
C VAL A 470 -27.96 -14.13 -5.85
N PRO A 471 -29.16 -14.53 -5.41
CA PRO A 471 -29.31 -15.32 -4.19
C PRO A 471 -28.47 -16.58 -4.20
N GLY A 472 -27.68 -16.78 -3.15
CA GLY A 472 -26.78 -17.94 -3.01
C GLY A 472 -25.34 -17.70 -3.49
N SER A 473 -25.10 -16.59 -4.18
CA SER A 473 -23.75 -16.15 -4.59
C SER A 473 -23.25 -15.01 -3.70
N GLY A 474 -21.94 -14.72 -3.81
CA GLY A 474 -21.30 -13.63 -3.08
C GLY A 474 -21.02 -13.93 -1.61
N TRP A 475 -20.45 -12.93 -0.93
CA TRP A 475 -19.93 -13.07 0.44
C TRP A 475 -20.53 -12.09 1.46
N PHE A 476 -21.39 -11.13 1.01
CA PHE A 476 -22.11 -10.19 1.87
C PHE A 476 -23.60 -10.58 2.03
N SER A 477 -23.92 -11.86 2.11
CA SER A 477 -25.30 -12.34 2.20
C SER A 477 -26.15 -11.68 3.31
N PRO A 478 -25.63 -11.29 4.50
CA PRO A 478 -26.43 -10.63 5.53
C PRO A 478 -26.95 -9.24 5.14
N THR A 479 -26.38 -8.64 4.09
CA THR A 479 -26.73 -7.29 3.62
C THR A 479 -27.52 -7.29 2.31
N PHE A 480 -28.12 -8.42 1.96
CA PHE A 480 -28.94 -8.57 0.76
C PHE A 480 -30.02 -7.47 0.65
N PRO A 481 -30.26 -6.87 -0.53
CA PRO A 481 -31.24 -5.82 -0.73
C PRO A 481 -32.68 -6.37 -0.69
N THR A 482 -33.30 -6.30 0.49
CA THR A 482 -34.69 -6.75 0.68
C THR A 482 -35.67 -5.74 0.09
N GLY A 483 -36.79 -6.23 -0.46
CA GLY A 483 -37.84 -5.39 -1.04
C GLY A 483 -37.56 -4.90 -2.46
N ALA A 484 -36.47 -5.34 -3.09
CA ALA A 484 -36.18 -5.04 -4.48
C ALA A 484 -36.49 -6.23 -5.40
N SER A 485 -36.83 -5.94 -6.65
CA SER A 485 -37.06 -6.94 -7.71
C SER A 485 -35.88 -6.93 -8.71
N VAL A 486 -35.56 -8.09 -9.30
CA VAL A 486 -34.51 -8.18 -10.32
C VAL A 486 -34.97 -7.49 -11.61
N SER A 487 -34.15 -6.57 -12.10
CA SER A 487 -34.34 -5.90 -13.39
C SER A 487 -33.46 -6.50 -14.50
N ALA A 488 -32.25 -6.92 -14.16
CA ALA A 488 -31.34 -7.59 -15.10
C ALA A 488 -30.38 -8.51 -14.35
N THR A 489 -29.82 -9.52 -15.03
CA THR A 489 -28.85 -10.47 -14.46
C THR A 489 -27.66 -10.68 -15.40
N PHE A 490 -26.46 -10.73 -14.83
CA PHE A 490 -25.17 -10.91 -15.51
C PHE A 490 -24.35 -11.90 -14.70
N GLY A 491 -24.34 -13.17 -15.11
CA GLY A 491 -23.71 -14.23 -14.35
C GLY A 491 -24.19 -14.29 -12.89
N ASP A 492 -23.28 -14.12 -11.94
CA ASP A 492 -23.57 -14.10 -10.51
C ASP A 492 -23.99 -12.71 -9.97
N ILE A 493 -24.07 -11.71 -10.83
CA ILE A 493 -24.43 -10.32 -10.47
C ILE A 493 -25.81 -9.98 -11.07
N ALA A 494 -26.63 -9.28 -10.30
CA ALA A 494 -27.91 -8.77 -10.75
C ALA A 494 -28.11 -7.30 -10.40
N VAL A 495 -28.87 -6.61 -11.24
CA VAL A 495 -29.39 -5.28 -10.97
C VAL A 495 -30.79 -5.42 -10.40
N TYR A 496 -31.00 -4.79 -9.27
CA TYR A 496 -32.27 -4.80 -8.55
C TYR A 496 -32.87 -3.41 -8.56
N GLU A 497 -34.20 -3.33 -8.63
CA GLU A 497 -34.98 -2.10 -8.56
C GLU A 497 -35.94 -2.15 -7.38
N TYR A 498 -35.92 -1.10 -6.56
CA TYR A 498 -36.89 -0.86 -5.49
C TYR A 498 -38.11 -0.19 -6.09
N ARG A 499 -39.28 -0.73 -5.78
CA ARG A 499 -40.59 -0.21 -6.22
C ARG A 499 -41.35 0.43 -5.06
#